data_eaf38fa64a8b93df7df319a8609d10fb
#
_entry.id   eaf38fa64a8b93df7df319a8609d10fb
#
_cell.length_a   1.000
_cell.length_b   1.000
_cell.length_c   1.000
_cell.angle_alpha   90.00
_cell.angle_beta   90.00
_cell.angle_gamma   90.00
#
_symmetry.space_group_name_H-M   'P 1'
#
loop_
_entity.id
_entity.type
_entity.pdbx_description
1 polymer ?
#
loop_
_entity_poly.entity_id
_entity_poly.type
_entity_poly.pdbx_seq_one_letter_code
_entity_poly.pdbx_strand_id
1 'polypeptide(L)'
;PACANEWRPGVCEKPRIKCSECQHRVLLPLSDAVIYNHLAGKHTIGVYPLLEGDDCYFLAADFDEAEWRDDARAFMQSCQELGVPAALEISRSGKGAHVWIFFESRVSACDARRLGTALISHTCARMRQLKLSSYDRLFPNQDRMPKGGFGNLIALPLQKGPREYGCSLFVDAELQPYPDPWAFLATIEPMAVQDIEPVILRVAGNAHPLDVTFIDDEDLAAPWVRSRKLDRTLAGTMPASLRATLANQLYFEKAQLPQALANRLIRLAAFQNPEFYKAQAMRMSVWNKPRVIGNAENYPQHIGLPRGCLDAALKL
;
A
#
# COMPACT_ATOMS: atom_id res chain seq x y z
N PRO A 1 -9.92 -8.78 14.62
CA PRO A 1 -10.83 -9.90 14.86
C PRO A 1 -12.01 -9.47 15.73
N ALA A 2 -13.19 -10.06 15.45
CA ALA A 2 -14.39 -9.81 16.24
C ALA A 2 -14.20 -10.37 17.67
N CYS A 3 -14.71 -9.63 18.63
CA CYS A 3 -14.64 -10.00 20.04
C CYS A 3 -16.06 -10.23 20.58
N ALA A 4 -16.30 -11.35 21.25
CA ALA A 4 -17.59 -11.67 21.84
C ALA A 4 -18.05 -10.64 22.90
N ASN A 5 -17.09 -9.92 23.48
CA ASN A 5 -17.33 -8.89 24.50
C ASN A 5 -17.31 -7.46 23.91
N GLU A 6 -17.25 -7.30 22.59
CA GLU A 6 -17.17 -5.97 21.97
C GLU A 6 -18.41 -5.12 22.30
N TRP A 7 -18.16 -3.93 22.82
CA TRP A 7 -19.19 -2.97 23.30
C TRP A 7 -20.10 -3.47 24.44
N ARG A 8 -19.76 -4.60 25.08
CA ARG A 8 -20.53 -5.10 26.23
C ARG A 8 -20.35 -4.19 27.45
N PRO A 9 -21.42 -3.60 27.98
CA PRO A 9 -21.34 -2.70 29.15
C PRO A 9 -20.67 -3.39 30.35
N GLY A 10 -19.79 -2.68 31.03
CA GLY A 10 -19.07 -3.17 32.21
C GLY A 10 -17.93 -4.18 31.94
N VAL A 11 -17.75 -4.59 30.68
CA VAL A 11 -16.70 -5.55 30.28
C VAL A 11 -15.78 -4.93 29.22
N CYS A 12 -16.34 -4.29 28.18
CA CYS A 12 -15.57 -3.66 27.11
C CYS A 12 -15.30 -2.21 27.45
N GLU A 13 -14.03 -1.86 27.61
CA GLU A 13 -13.61 -0.51 27.97
C GLU A 13 -13.17 0.35 26.78
N LYS A 14 -13.58 -0.01 25.55
CA LYS A 14 -13.37 0.86 24.40
C LYS A 14 -14.05 2.23 24.59
N PRO A 15 -13.42 3.32 24.17
CA PRO A 15 -12.10 3.45 23.53
C PRO A 15 -10.93 3.63 24.51
N ARG A 16 -11.16 3.58 25.84
CA ARG A 16 -10.13 3.85 26.86
C ARG A 16 -8.98 2.86 26.83
N ILE A 17 -9.31 1.55 26.69
CA ILE A 17 -8.32 0.47 26.65
C ILE A 17 -8.26 -0.08 25.22
N LYS A 18 -7.04 -0.21 24.68
CA LYS A 18 -6.80 -0.85 23.40
C LYS A 18 -7.15 -2.32 23.47
N CYS A 19 -7.70 -2.88 22.37
CA CYS A 19 -8.02 -4.32 22.34
C CYS A 19 -6.80 -5.23 22.51
N SER A 20 -5.60 -4.75 22.16
CA SER A 20 -4.34 -5.47 22.41
C SER A 20 -4.00 -5.63 23.89
N GLU A 21 -4.46 -4.70 24.71
CA GLU A 21 -4.20 -4.64 26.15
C GLU A 21 -5.38 -5.14 26.99
N CYS A 22 -6.52 -5.46 26.34
CA CYS A 22 -7.74 -5.83 27.00
C CYS A 22 -7.68 -7.26 27.57
N GLN A 23 -7.84 -7.40 28.88
CA GLN A 23 -7.87 -8.71 29.57
C GLN A 23 -9.17 -9.47 29.32
N HIS A 24 -10.24 -8.81 28.89
CA HIS A 24 -11.55 -9.41 28.63
C HIS A 24 -11.77 -9.72 27.14
N ARG A 25 -10.71 -9.72 26.34
CA ARG A 25 -10.78 -10.00 24.90
C ARG A 25 -11.04 -11.47 24.65
N VAL A 26 -12.20 -11.79 24.06
CA VAL A 26 -12.58 -13.13 23.62
C VAL A 26 -12.77 -13.09 22.12
N LEU A 27 -11.81 -13.63 21.37
CA LEU A 27 -11.86 -13.63 19.90
C LEU A 27 -12.84 -14.70 19.42
N LEU A 28 -13.69 -14.31 18.48
CA LEU A 28 -14.60 -15.22 17.81
C LEU A 28 -13.85 -16.03 16.74
N PRO A 29 -14.10 -17.34 16.63
CA PRO A 29 -13.49 -18.15 15.58
C PRO A 29 -14.07 -17.78 14.22
N LEU A 30 -13.24 -17.91 13.18
CA LEU A 30 -13.71 -17.89 11.81
C LEU A 30 -14.43 -19.21 11.50
N SER A 31 -15.63 -19.13 10.95
CA SER A 31 -16.44 -20.29 10.54
C SER A 31 -17.10 -20.04 9.20
N ASP A 32 -17.55 -21.09 8.54
CA ASP A 32 -18.29 -20.99 7.27
C ASP A 32 -19.52 -20.11 7.41
N ALA A 33 -20.19 -20.13 8.55
CA ALA A 33 -21.31 -19.25 8.85
C ALA A 33 -20.94 -17.77 8.83
N VAL A 34 -19.75 -17.42 9.31
CA VAL A 34 -19.22 -16.03 9.27
C VAL A 34 -18.96 -15.60 7.83
N ILE A 35 -18.35 -16.46 7.03
CA ILE A 35 -18.10 -16.22 5.60
C ILE A 35 -19.44 -16.10 4.86
N TYR A 36 -20.34 -17.04 5.05
CA TYR A 36 -21.68 -16.99 4.44
C TYR A 36 -22.42 -15.69 4.79
N ASN A 37 -22.40 -15.27 6.04
CA ASN A 37 -23.06 -14.05 6.48
C ASN A 37 -22.45 -12.79 5.86
N HIS A 38 -21.15 -12.78 5.60
CA HIS A 38 -20.51 -11.72 4.82
C HIS A 38 -21.02 -11.72 3.37
N LEU A 39 -20.98 -12.87 2.70
CA LEU A 39 -21.44 -13.01 1.32
C LEU A 39 -22.95 -12.71 1.18
N ALA A 40 -23.75 -13.03 2.20
CA ALA A 40 -25.17 -12.72 2.27
C ALA A 40 -25.47 -11.24 2.65
N GLY A 41 -24.46 -10.44 2.95
CA GLY A 41 -24.59 -9.02 3.27
C GLY A 41 -25.04 -8.71 4.71
N LYS A 42 -25.10 -9.72 5.60
CA LYS A 42 -25.50 -9.51 7.00
C LYS A 42 -24.45 -8.72 7.80
N HIS A 43 -23.17 -8.89 7.51
CA HIS A 43 -22.08 -8.12 8.08
C HIS A 43 -20.87 -8.08 7.14
N THR A 44 -19.93 -7.19 7.42
CA THR A 44 -18.65 -7.12 6.71
C THR A 44 -17.58 -7.77 7.54
N ILE A 45 -16.79 -8.66 6.94
CA ILE A 45 -15.57 -9.18 7.54
C ILE A 45 -14.36 -8.70 6.75
N GLY A 46 -13.22 -8.63 7.41
CA GLY A 46 -11.93 -8.40 6.80
C GLY A 46 -10.95 -9.47 7.22
N VAL A 47 -9.87 -9.56 6.48
CA VAL A 47 -8.78 -10.48 6.73
C VAL A 47 -7.51 -9.70 7.11
N TYR A 48 -6.72 -10.28 7.99
CA TYR A 48 -5.39 -9.80 8.31
C TYR A 48 -4.41 -10.57 7.44
N PRO A 49 -3.70 -9.90 6.52
CA PRO A 49 -2.74 -10.59 5.66
C PRO A 49 -1.55 -11.14 6.46
N LEU A 50 -1.11 -10.40 7.49
CA LEU A 50 0.03 -10.78 8.31
C LEU A 50 -0.35 -11.86 9.32
N LEU A 51 0.35 -12.98 9.28
CA LEU A 51 0.14 -14.14 10.14
C LEU A 51 1.18 -14.20 11.26
N GLU A 52 0.93 -15.02 12.28
CA GLU A 52 1.95 -15.40 13.26
C GLU A 52 3.14 -16.06 12.54
N GLY A 53 4.35 -15.55 12.77
CA GLY A 53 5.55 -15.96 12.02
C GLY A 53 5.98 -14.97 10.96
N ASP A 54 5.33 -13.79 10.88
CA ASP A 54 5.65 -12.71 9.95
C ASP A 54 5.48 -13.11 8.47
N ASP A 55 4.50 -14.00 8.20
CA ASP A 55 4.18 -14.54 6.88
C ASP A 55 2.85 -14.03 6.36
N CYS A 56 2.60 -14.20 5.05
CA CYS A 56 1.32 -13.94 4.40
C CYS A 56 1.07 -14.93 3.26
N TYR A 57 -0.21 -15.07 2.83
CA TYR A 57 -0.63 -15.85 1.67
C TYR A 57 -1.00 -14.99 0.47
N PHE A 58 -1.05 -13.69 0.65
CA PHE A 58 -1.35 -12.75 -0.41
C PHE A 58 -0.71 -11.40 -0.13
N LEU A 59 -0.52 -10.65 -1.20
CA LEU A 59 -0.24 -9.23 -1.21
C LEU A 59 -1.42 -8.52 -1.86
N ALA A 60 -1.85 -7.38 -1.30
CA ALA A 60 -2.79 -6.51 -1.98
C ALA A 60 -2.27 -5.07 -2.01
N ALA A 61 -2.40 -4.41 -3.16
CA ALA A 61 -2.14 -2.99 -3.31
C ALA A 61 -3.46 -2.24 -3.31
N ASP A 62 -3.55 -1.19 -2.51
CA ASP A 62 -4.74 -0.37 -2.29
C ASP A 62 -4.62 0.95 -3.06
N PHE A 63 -5.64 1.27 -3.83
CA PHE A 63 -5.76 2.48 -4.62
C PHE A 63 -7.04 3.20 -4.25
N ASP A 64 -6.92 4.38 -3.65
CA ASP A 64 -8.03 5.24 -3.25
C ASP A 64 -7.93 6.60 -3.96
N GLU A 65 -8.98 7.43 -3.87
CA GLU A 65 -9.06 8.79 -4.43
C GLU A 65 -9.37 8.89 -5.94
N ALA A 66 -9.24 10.09 -6.51
CA ALA A 66 -9.85 10.43 -7.80
C ALA A 66 -9.31 9.63 -9.01
N GLU A 67 -8.02 9.30 -9.03
CA GLU A 67 -7.35 8.70 -10.19
C GLU A 67 -7.16 7.18 -10.07
N TRP A 68 -7.82 6.53 -9.11
CA TRP A 68 -7.61 5.12 -8.81
C TRP A 68 -7.78 4.18 -10.01
N ARG A 69 -8.68 4.55 -10.96
CA ARG A 69 -8.94 3.70 -12.14
C ARG A 69 -7.72 3.57 -13.04
N ASP A 70 -7.08 4.67 -13.31
CA ASP A 70 -5.91 4.70 -14.20
C ASP A 70 -4.68 4.13 -13.49
N ASP A 71 -4.52 4.43 -12.22
CA ASP A 71 -3.40 3.93 -11.42
C ASP A 71 -3.49 2.41 -11.20
N ALA A 72 -4.67 1.89 -10.85
CA ALA A 72 -4.87 0.45 -10.68
C ALA A 72 -4.69 -0.33 -11.99
N ARG A 73 -5.18 0.21 -13.11
CA ARG A 73 -4.94 -0.38 -14.45
C ARG A 73 -3.46 -0.39 -14.81
N ALA A 74 -2.75 0.71 -14.56
CA ALA A 74 -1.32 0.78 -14.83
C ALA A 74 -0.53 -0.22 -13.98
N PHE A 75 -0.93 -0.41 -12.72
CA PHE A 75 -0.33 -1.42 -11.85
C PHE A 75 -0.64 -2.84 -12.34
N MET A 76 -1.89 -3.13 -12.72
CA MET A 76 -2.27 -4.42 -13.34
C MET A 76 -1.46 -4.70 -14.61
N GLN A 77 -1.27 -3.71 -15.47
CA GLN A 77 -0.46 -3.86 -16.67
C GLN A 77 1.02 -4.13 -16.33
N SER A 78 1.55 -3.50 -15.29
CA SER A 78 2.89 -3.79 -14.78
C SER A 78 3.02 -5.22 -14.25
N CYS A 79 2.00 -5.72 -13.54
CA CYS A 79 1.94 -7.13 -13.13
C CYS A 79 1.98 -8.06 -14.34
N GLN A 80 1.17 -7.79 -15.37
CA GLN A 80 1.13 -8.58 -16.59
C GLN A 80 2.46 -8.59 -17.33
N GLU A 81 3.12 -7.45 -17.50
CA GLU A 81 4.44 -7.32 -18.15
C GLU A 81 5.54 -8.10 -17.42
N LEU A 82 5.44 -8.18 -16.10
CA LEU A 82 6.41 -8.88 -15.26
C LEU A 82 6.04 -10.35 -15.02
N GLY A 83 4.90 -10.81 -15.58
CA GLY A 83 4.42 -12.18 -15.40
C GLY A 83 3.91 -12.47 -13.98
N VAL A 84 3.43 -11.47 -13.27
CA VAL A 84 2.87 -11.61 -11.92
C VAL A 84 1.36 -11.78 -12.04
N PRO A 85 0.80 -12.93 -11.61
CA PRO A 85 -0.64 -13.15 -11.61
C PRO A 85 -1.30 -12.23 -10.58
N ALA A 86 -2.27 -11.43 -11.03
CA ALA A 86 -2.94 -10.46 -10.21
C ALA A 86 -4.43 -10.35 -10.55
N ALA A 87 -5.26 -10.00 -9.57
CA ALA A 87 -6.68 -9.81 -9.71
C ALA A 87 -7.11 -8.43 -9.25
N LEU A 88 -7.83 -7.71 -10.09
CA LEU A 88 -8.33 -6.37 -9.80
C LEU A 88 -9.73 -6.44 -9.20
N GLU A 89 -9.92 -5.80 -8.04
CA GLU A 89 -11.21 -5.65 -7.37
C GLU A 89 -11.58 -4.18 -7.27
N ILE A 90 -12.83 -3.82 -7.59
CA ILE A 90 -13.38 -2.53 -7.17
C ILE A 90 -13.66 -2.59 -5.68
N SER A 91 -13.12 -1.67 -4.91
CA SER A 91 -13.28 -1.65 -3.46
C SER A 91 -14.76 -1.55 -3.05
N ARG A 92 -15.05 -1.92 -1.81
CA ARG A 92 -16.42 -1.90 -1.26
C ARG A 92 -17.09 -0.53 -1.37
N SER A 93 -16.33 0.56 -1.31
CA SER A 93 -16.84 1.93 -1.42
C SER A 93 -17.16 2.34 -2.86
N GLY A 94 -16.64 1.64 -3.87
CA GLY A 94 -16.67 2.04 -5.27
C GLY A 94 -15.76 3.22 -5.61
N LYS A 95 -14.99 3.73 -4.63
CA LYS A 95 -14.13 4.91 -4.77
C LYS A 95 -12.65 4.55 -4.79
N GLY A 96 -12.34 3.28 -4.94
CA GLY A 96 -10.98 2.75 -4.98
C GLY A 96 -10.97 1.33 -5.54
N ALA A 97 -9.79 0.73 -5.55
CA ALA A 97 -9.56 -0.62 -6.00
C ALA A 97 -8.49 -1.31 -5.16
N HIS A 98 -8.57 -2.64 -5.11
CA HIS A 98 -7.50 -3.47 -4.61
C HIS A 98 -6.96 -4.35 -5.73
N VAL A 99 -5.64 -4.45 -5.85
CA VAL A 99 -4.99 -5.42 -6.72
C VAL A 99 -4.41 -6.53 -5.86
N TRP A 100 -4.95 -7.73 -6.01
CA TRP A 100 -4.62 -8.91 -5.22
C TRP A 100 -3.62 -9.78 -5.96
N ILE A 101 -2.57 -10.22 -5.27
CA ILE A 101 -1.59 -11.19 -5.72
C ILE A 101 -1.61 -12.33 -4.70
N PHE A 102 -2.04 -13.51 -5.09
CA PHE A 102 -2.11 -14.68 -4.21
C PHE A 102 -0.84 -15.51 -4.35
N PHE A 103 -0.35 -16.08 -3.27
CA PHE A 103 0.81 -16.96 -3.24
C PHE A 103 0.39 -18.42 -3.07
N GLU A 104 1.10 -19.34 -3.71
CA GLU A 104 0.82 -20.79 -3.62
C GLU A 104 1.07 -21.34 -2.21
N SER A 105 1.98 -20.71 -1.46
CA SER A 105 2.33 -21.06 -0.09
C SER A 105 2.68 -19.81 0.73
N ARG A 106 3.06 -20.00 1.98
CA ARG A 106 3.46 -18.88 2.85
C ARG A 106 4.70 -18.17 2.32
N VAL A 107 4.63 -16.87 2.26
CA VAL A 107 5.71 -15.96 1.89
C VAL A 107 6.00 -15.04 3.06
N SER A 108 7.26 -14.71 3.31
CA SER A 108 7.58 -13.71 4.33
C SER A 108 6.91 -12.36 3.96
N ALA A 109 6.36 -11.66 4.94
CA ALA A 109 5.78 -10.35 4.71
C ALA A 109 6.79 -9.36 4.11
N CYS A 110 8.06 -9.50 4.47
CA CYS A 110 9.16 -8.73 3.90
C CYS A 110 9.29 -8.96 2.39
N ASP A 111 9.29 -10.22 1.92
CA ASP A 111 9.44 -10.53 0.50
C ASP A 111 8.20 -10.14 -0.29
N ALA A 112 7.00 -10.36 0.26
CA ALA A 112 5.75 -9.88 -0.35
C ALA A 112 5.76 -8.35 -0.54
N ARG A 113 6.23 -7.60 0.46
CA ARG A 113 6.35 -6.15 0.38
C ARG A 113 7.45 -5.70 -0.58
N ARG A 114 8.59 -6.42 -0.63
CA ARG A 114 9.64 -6.17 -1.63
C ARG A 114 9.08 -6.31 -3.05
N LEU A 115 8.30 -7.38 -3.30
CA LEU A 115 7.61 -7.58 -4.57
C LEU A 115 6.67 -6.40 -4.88
N GLY A 116 5.78 -6.06 -3.95
CA GLY A 116 4.84 -4.95 -4.13
C GLY A 116 5.54 -3.61 -4.39
N THR A 117 6.61 -3.33 -3.66
CA THR A 117 7.43 -2.12 -3.86
C THR A 117 8.11 -2.11 -5.22
N ALA A 118 8.61 -3.26 -5.69
CA ALA A 118 9.19 -3.39 -7.02
C ALA A 118 8.15 -3.12 -8.11
N LEU A 119 6.95 -3.72 -8.00
CA LEU A 119 5.84 -3.49 -8.93
C LEU A 119 5.41 -2.02 -8.99
N ILE A 120 5.27 -1.37 -7.84
CA ILE A 120 4.96 0.07 -7.76
C ILE A 120 6.05 0.89 -8.43
N SER A 121 7.32 0.58 -8.16
CA SER A 121 8.46 1.27 -8.76
C SER A 121 8.48 1.13 -10.29
N HIS A 122 8.21 -0.08 -10.79
CA HIS A 122 8.10 -0.34 -12.22
C HIS A 122 6.96 0.46 -12.86
N THR A 123 5.80 0.47 -12.22
CA THR A 123 4.63 1.23 -12.67
C THR A 123 4.94 2.72 -12.75
N CYS A 124 5.55 3.30 -11.73
CA CYS A 124 5.95 4.71 -11.72
C CYS A 124 6.95 5.05 -12.83
N ALA A 125 7.95 4.20 -13.05
CA ALA A 125 8.97 4.39 -14.07
C ALA A 125 8.36 4.36 -15.48
N ARG A 126 7.40 3.45 -15.71
CA ARG A 126 6.74 3.26 -16.99
C ARG A 126 5.79 4.39 -17.37
N MET A 127 5.02 4.91 -16.44
CA MET A 127 4.02 5.95 -16.69
C MET A 127 4.64 7.33 -16.95
N ARG A 128 5.94 7.51 -16.80
CA ARG A 128 6.62 8.83 -16.84
C ARG A 128 5.94 9.89 -15.95
N GLN A 129 5.02 9.47 -15.11
CA GLN A 129 4.34 10.29 -14.12
C GLN A 129 4.92 9.96 -12.75
N LEU A 130 5.28 10.99 -12.01
CA LEU A 130 5.84 10.86 -10.66
C LEU A 130 4.78 10.56 -9.61
N LYS A 131 3.53 10.34 -10.03
CA LYS A 131 2.38 10.15 -9.15
C LYS A 131 1.63 8.88 -9.51
N LEU A 132 1.66 7.90 -8.64
CA LEU A 132 0.56 7.01 -8.35
C LEU A 132 -0.21 7.68 -7.20
N SER A 133 -0.96 8.74 -7.51
CA SER A 133 -1.55 9.61 -6.49
C SER A 133 -2.60 8.89 -5.65
N SER A 134 -3.24 7.90 -6.23
CA SER A 134 -4.26 7.09 -5.59
C SER A 134 -3.71 5.87 -4.84
N TYR A 135 -2.42 5.54 -4.98
CA TYR A 135 -1.82 4.45 -4.20
C TYR A 135 -1.77 4.82 -2.72
N ASP A 136 -2.46 4.06 -1.86
CA ASP A 136 -2.46 4.26 -0.41
C ASP A 136 -1.43 3.35 0.28
N ARG A 137 -1.56 2.03 0.12
CA ARG A 137 -0.71 1.07 0.85
C ARG A 137 -0.65 -0.32 0.24
N LEU A 138 0.28 -1.12 0.79
CA LEU A 138 0.30 -2.57 0.62
C LEU A 138 -0.35 -3.27 1.82
N PHE A 139 -0.90 -4.47 1.58
CA PHE A 139 -1.34 -5.41 2.59
C PHE A 139 -0.60 -6.75 2.39
N PRO A 140 0.31 -7.18 3.29
CA PRO A 140 0.67 -6.53 4.55
C PRO A 140 1.42 -5.22 4.34
N ASN A 141 1.26 -4.26 5.29
CA ASN A 141 1.98 -2.99 5.26
C ASN A 141 3.24 -2.98 6.14
N GLN A 142 3.53 -4.06 6.81
CA GLN A 142 4.65 -4.21 7.73
C GLN A 142 5.27 -5.60 7.65
N ASP A 143 6.56 -5.72 8.00
CA ASP A 143 7.32 -6.97 7.91
C ASP A 143 7.09 -7.88 9.10
N ARG A 144 6.67 -7.33 10.24
CA ARG A 144 6.54 -8.07 11.49
C ARG A 144 5.20 -7.84 12.16
N MET A 145 4.71 -8.89 12.82
CA MET A 145 3.50 -8.82 13.63
C MET A 145 3.71 -7.88 14.83
N PRO A 146 2.85 -6.85 15.02
CA PRO A 146 2.95 -5.99 16.18
C PRO A 146 2.59 -6.75 17.46
N LYS A 147 3.32 -6.50 18.53
CA LYS A 147 3.04 -7.13 19.84
C LYS A 147 1.59 -6.83 20.27
N GLY A 148 0.81 -7.89 20.49
CA GLY A 148 -0.60 -7.79 20.90
C GLY A 148 -1.56 -7.27 19.81
N GLY A 149 -1.08 -7.03 18.60
CA GLY A 149 -1.87 -6.61 17.44
C GLY A 149 -1.98 -7.67 16.36
N PHE A 150 -2.59 -7.31 15.22
CA PHE A 150 -2.83 -8.19 14.07
C PHE A 150 -2.40 -7.58 12.74
N GLY A 151 -1.72 -6.43 12.77
CA GLY A 151 -1.43 -5.70 11.55
C GLY A 151 -2.65 -5.01 10.95
N ASN A 152 -2.58 -4.69 9.66
CA ASN A 152 -3.65 -4.05 8.92
C ASN A 152 -4.72 -5.04 8.47
N LEU A 153 -5.95 -4.57 8.44
CA LEU A 153 -7.13 -5.32 8.02
C LEU A 153 -7.55 -4.83 6.63
N ILE A 154 -7.74 -5.75 5.69
CA ILE A 154 -8.39 -5.49 4.40
C ILE A 154 -9.77 -6.10 4.37
N ALA A 155 -10.75 -5.41 3.79
CA ALA A 155 -12.11 -5.96 3.66
C ALA A 155 -12.13 -7.15 2.70
N LEU A 156 -12.87 -8.20 3.06
CA LEU A 156 -13.05 -9.33 2.17
C LEU A 156 -13.97 -8.93 1.00
N PRO A 157 -13.62 -9.32 -0.24
CA PRO A 157 -14.47 -9.08 -1.41
C PRO A 157 -15.82 -9.81 -1.39
N LEU A 158 -16.66 -9.49 -2.35
CA LEU A 158 -17.90 -10.21 -2.70
C LEU A 158 -19.04 -10.08 -1.69
N GLN A 159 -19.04 -9.07 -0.81
CA GLN A 159 -20.21 -8.80 0.05
C GLN A 159 -21.44 -8.43 -0.78
N LYS A 160 -22.61 -9.01 -0.46
CA LYS A 160 -23.84 -8.89 -1.27
C LYS A 160 -24.27 -7.44 -1.54
N GLY A 161 -24.38 -6.61 -0.51
CA GLY A 161 -24.84 -5.24 -0.68
C GLY A 161 -24.00 -4.43 -1.69
N PRO A 162 -22.69 -4.29 -1.48
CA PRO A 162 -21.80 -3.63 -2.45
C PRO A 162 -21.86 -4.23 -3.86
N ARG A 163 -21.97 -5.56 -4.02
CA ARG A 163 -22.08 -6.22 -5.33
C ARG A 163 -23.29 -5.74 -6.14
N GLU A 164 -24.40 -5.47 -5.50
CA GLU A 164 -25.62 -4.97 -6.16
C GLU A 164 -25.41 -3.60 -6.81
N TYR A 165 -24.37 -2.87 -6.38
CA TYR A 165 -23.97 -1.56 -6.92
C TYR A 165 -22.67 -1.60 -7.73
N GLY A 166 -22.21 -2.79 -8.15
CA GLY A 166 -21.00 -2.94 -8.94
C GLY A 166 -19.70 -2.76 -8.14
N CYS A 167 -19.76 -2.84 -6.81
CA CYS A 167 -18.62 -2.71 -5.90
C CYS A 167 -18.28 -4.05 -5.24
N SER A 168 -17.08 -4.18 -4.64
CA SER A 168 -16.61 -5.42 -4.02
C SER A 168 -16.62 -6.60 -4.99
N LEU A 169 -16.30 -6.33 -6.26
CA LEU A 169 -16.31 -7.28 -7.37
C LEU A 169 -14.97 -7.29 -8.08
N PHE A 170 -14.57 -8.47 -8.52
CA PHE A 170 -13.46 -8.62 -9.45
C PHE A 170 -13.84 -8.18 -10.84
N VAL A 171 -12.95 -7.47 -11.50
CA VAL A 171 -13.16 -6.81 -12.77
C VAL A 171 -12.00 -7.08 -13.74
N ASP A 172 -12.30 -6.95 -15.04
CA ASP A 172 -11.30 -7.02 -16.11
C ASP A 172 -10.50 -5.69 -16.26
N ALA A 173 -9.67 -5.62 -17.29
CA ALA A 173 -8.86 -4.44 -17.59
C ALA A 173 -9.70 -3.20 -17.95
N GLU A 174 -10.91 -3.39 -18.44
CA GLU A 174 -11.89 -2.35 -18.78
C GLU A 174 -12.76 -1.95 -17.59
N LEU A 175 -12.49 -2.53 -16.41
CA LEU A 175 -13.26 -2.38 -15.16
C LEU A 175 -14.68 -2.92 -15.26
N GLN A 176 -14.92 -3.92 -16.12
CA GLN A 176 -16.19 -4.60 -16.20
C GLN A 176 -16.18 -5.80 -15.24
N PRO A 177 -17.21 -5.95 -14.41
CA PRO A 177 -17.32 -7.08 -13.51
C PRO A 177 -17.38 -8.41 -14.26
N TYR A 178 -16.65 -9.41 -13.78
CA TYR A 178 -16.79 -10.78 -14.29
C TYR A 178 -18.20 -11.29 -14.00
N PRO A 179 -18.88 -11.90 -15.00
CA PRO A 179 -20.26 -12.41 -14.83
C PRO A 179 -20.39 -13.44 -13.71
N ASP A 180 -19.37 -14.29 -13.56
CA ASP A 180 -19.23 -15.22 -12.44
C ASP A 180 -17.89 -15.00 -11.73
N PRO A 181 -17.89 -14.29 -10.59
CA PRO A 181 -16.68 -14.02 -9.84
C PRO A 181 -16.04 -15.28 -9.24
N TRP A 182 -16.80 -16.35 -9.02
CA TRP A 182 -16.28 -17.61 -8.51
C TRP A 182 -15.55 -18.39 -9.58
N ALA A 183 -16.12 -18.45 -10.79
CA ALA A 183 -15.43 -19.02 -11.94
C ALA A 183 -14.12 -18.27 -12.21
N PHE A 184 -14.12 -16.94 -12.16
CA PHE A 184 -12.92 -16.13 -12.30
C PHE A 184 -11.89 -16.47 -11.21
N LEU A 185 -12.27 -16.48 -9.93
CA LEU A 185 -11.37 -16.82 -8.83
C LEU A 185 -10.74 -18.21 -8.98
N ALA A 186 -11.49 -19.16 -9.52
CA ALA A 186 -11.00 -20.52 -9.79
C ALA A 186 -9.96 -20.58 -10.92
N THR A 187 -9.85 -19.55 -11.76
CA THR A 187 -8.85 -19.47 -12.84
C THR A 187 -7.57 -18.75 -12.41
N ILE A 188 -7.54 -18.12 -11.23
CA ILE A 188 -6.34 -17.43 -10.76
C ILE A 188 -5.31 -18.45 -10.32
N GLU A 189 -4.17 -18.46 -11.00
CA GLU A 189 -3.01 -19.22 -10.58
C GLU A 189 -2.25 -18.44 -9.51
N PRO A 190 -2.07 -18.99 -8.29
CA PRO A 190 -1.25 -18.33 -7.29
C PRO A 190 0.22 -18.24 -7.74
N MET A 191 0.88 -17.15 -7.40
CA MET A 191 2.30 -16.93 -7.70
C MET A 191 3.16 -17.91 -6.92
N ALA A 192 4.08 -18.62 -7.61
CA ALA A 192 5.04 -19.47 -6.94
C ALA A 192 6.08 -18.66 -6.18
N VAL A 193 6.46 -19.14 -5.01
CA VAL A 193 7.41 -18.42 -4.11
C VAL A 193 8.76 -18.18 -4.79
N GLN A 194 9.22 -19.15 -5.57
CA GLN A 194 10.49 -19.06 -6.31
C GLN A 194 10.50 -17.95 -7.39
N ASP A 195 9.34 -17.48 -7.84
CA ASP A 195 9.24 -16.45 -8.88
C ASP A 195 9.30 -15.02 -8.32
N ILE A 196 9.20 -14.87 -7.00
CA ILE A 196 9.21 -13.56 -6.35
C ILE A 196 10.55 -12.85 -6.55
N GLU A 197 11.64 -13.48 -6.18
CA GLU A 197 12.98 -12.87 -6.27
C GLU A 197 13.38 -12.56 -7.72
N PRO A 198 13.15 -13.42 -8.74
CA PRO A 198 13.39 -13.10 -10.14
C PRO A 198 12.64 -11.85 -10.63
N VAL A 199 11.39 -11.66 -10.22
CA VAL A 199 10.62 -10.44 -10.56
C VAL A 199 11.24 -9.21 -9.91
N ILE A 200 11.57 -9.29 -8.62
CA ILE A 200 12.21 -8.20 -7.88
C ILE A 200 13.53 -7.79 -8.56
N LEU A 201 14.38 -8.75 -8.89
CA LEU A 201 15.67 -8.50 -9.55
C LEU A 201 15.51 -7.91 -10.94
N ARG A 202 14.53 -8.35 -11.72
CA ARG A 202 14.23 -7.80 -13.05
C ARG A 202 13.89 -6.30 -12.99
N VAL A 203 13.14 -5.89 -11.98
CA VAL A 203 12.75 -4.49 -11.79
C VAL A 203 13.88 -3.67 -11.19
N ALA A 204 14.57 -4.23 -10.20
CA ALA A 204 15.59 -3.52 -9.44
C ALA A 204 16.92 -3.36 -10.22
N GLY A 205 17.18 -4.22 -11.19
CA GLY A 205 18.50 -4.31 -11.80
C GLY A 205 19.55 -4.60 -10.72
N ASN A 206 20.55 -3.71 -10.60
CA ASN A 206 21.57 -3.77 -9.53
C ASN A 206 21.18 -2.95 -8.30
N ALA A 207 20.01 -2.27 -8.29
CA ALA A 207 19.53 -1.50 -7.17
C ALA A 207 18.64 -2.38 -6.26
N HIS A 208 18.81 -2.27 -4.95
CA HIS A 208 17.98 -3.02 -4.02
C HIS A 208 16.54 -2.42 -4.04
N PRO A 209 15.46 -3.25 -4.19
CA PRO A 209 14.08 -2.74 -4.27
C PRO A 209 13.64 -1.90 -3.07
N LEU A 210 14.22 -2.16 -1.90
CA LEU A 210 14.01 -1.37 -0.69
C LEU A 210 14.69 0.02 -0.74
N ASP A 211 15.52 0.30 -1.73
CA ASP A 211 16.06 1.64 -1.96
C ASP A 211 14.96 2.60 -2.47
N VAL A 212 13.86 2.04 -2.98
CA VAL A 212 12.61 2.74 -3.29
C VAL A 212 11.63 2.60 -2.13
N THR A 213 12.08 2.75 -0.90
CA THR A 213 11.20 2.72 0.27
C THR A 213 10.17 3.85 0.19
N PHE A 214 8.96 3.52 -0.28
CA PHE A 214 7.79 4.19 0.25
C PHE A 214 7.75 3.83 1.75
N ILE A 215 8.10 4.78 2.53
CA ILE A 215 7.93 5.01 3.96
C ILE A 215 6.99 3.99 4.64
N ASP A 216 7.50 2.83 4.97
CA ASP A 216 6.76 1.82 5.72
C ASP A 216 7.45 1.40 7.03
N ASP A 217 8.61 1.97 7.34
CA ASP A 217 9.24 1.84 8.67
C ASP A 217 8.50 2.62 9.77
N GLU A 218 7.33 3.15 9.44
CA GLU A 218 6.65 4.16 10.22
C GLU A 218 5.73 3.63 11.30
N ASP A 219 5.31 2.37 11.21
CA ASP A 219 4.45 1.78 12.24
C ASP A 219 5.22 1.38 13.52
N LEU A 220 6.56 1.46 13.51
CA LEU A 220 7.42 1.08 14.64
C LEU A 220 8.08 2.23 15.38
N ALA A 221 8.12 3.42 14.80
CA ALA A 221 8.74 4.60 15.44
C ALA A 221 7.70 5.67 15.78
N ALA A 222 7.89 6.31 16.93
CA ALA A 222 7.12 7.51 17.25
C ALA A 222 7.28 8.55 16.13
N PRO A 223 6.22 9.29 15.70
CA PRO A 223 6.25 10.18 14.52
C PRO A 223 7.34 11.26 14.53
N TRP A 224 7.93 11.53 15.69
CA TRP A 224 8.99 12.51 15.91
C TRP A 224 10.39 11.91 15.93
N VAL A 225 10.54 10.57 15.89
CA VAL A 225 11.86 9.93 15.85
C VAL A 225 12.26 9.77 14.39
N ARG A 226 13.17 10.63 13.92
CA ARG A 226 13.80 10.45 12.60
C ARG A 226 14.58 9.13 12.61
N SER A 227 14.13 8.13 11.87
CA SER A 227 14.93 6.95 11.61
C SER A 227 16.26 7.42 10.98
N ARG A 228 17.40 7.01 11.54
CA ARG A 228 18.70 7.16 10.89
C ARG A 228 18.68 6.25 9.67
N LYS A 229 18.32 6.81 8.51
CA LYS A 229 18.48 6.10 7.24
C LYS A 229 19.96 5.94 6.97
N LEU A 230 20.37 4.69 6.76
CA LEU A 230 21.65 4.42 6.13
C LEU A 230 21.69 5.15 4.78
N ASP A 231 22.68 6.01 4.58
CA ASP A 231 22.98 6.62 3.29
C ASP A 231 23.34 5.51 2.30
N ARG A 232 22.36 5.06 1.53
CA ARG A 232 22.58 4.09 0.46
C ARG A 232 22.85 4.87 -0.82
N THR A 233 23.98 4.58 -1.42
CA THR A 233 24.39 5.13 -2.71
C THR A 233 23.34 4.82 -3.76
N LEU A 234 22.95 5.84 -4.51
CA LEU A 234 22.06 5.70 -5.66
C LEU A 234 22.74 4.83 -6.71
N ALA A 235 22.20 3.65 -6.97
CA ALA A 235 22.70 2.78 -8.03
C ALA A 235 22.14 3.26 -9.37
N GLY A 236 23.01 3.54 -10.33
CA GLY A 236 22.64 3.98 -11.68
C GLY A 236 23.59 5.06 -12.21
N THR A 237 23.48 5.37 -13.48
CA THR A 237 24.23 6.48 -14.11
C THR A 237 23.70 7.81 -13.57
N MET A 238 24.32 8.31 -12.51
CA MET A 238 23.96 9.60 -11.95
C MET A 238 24.60 10.72 -12.76
N PRO A 239 23.91 11.82 -13.03
CA PRO A 239 24.53 12.99 -13.60
C PRO A 239 25.58 13.56 -12.63
N ALA A 240 26.75 13.96 -13.16
CA ALA A 240 27.83 14.55 -12.37
C ALA A 240 27.42 15.86 -11.65
N SER A 241 26.43 16.54 -12.20
CA SER A 241 25.85 17.75 -11.62
C SER A 241 24.39 17.88 -12.03
N LEU A 242 23.58 18.46 -11.17
CA LEU A 242 22.18 18.76 -11.41
C LEU A 242 21.95 20.26 -11.31
N ARG A 243 21.32 20.85 -12.30
CA ARG A 243 20.92 22.25 -12.25
C ARG A 243 19.58 22.38 -11.55
N ALA A 244 19.55 23.28 -10.57
CA ALA A 244 18.32 23.69 -9.91
C ALA A 244 18.18 25.20 -9.98
N THR A 245 16.97 25.68 -10.24
CA THR A 245 16.65 27.10 -10.19
C THR A 245 15.97 27.40 -8.85
N LEU A 246 16.59 28.30 -8.06
CA LEU A 246 16.01 28.77 -6.82
C LEU A 246 15.16 30.03 -7.09
N ALA A 247 13.85 29.89 -6.90
CA ALA A 247 12.89 31.01 -6.97
C ALA A 247 11.98 30.97 -5.71
N ASN A 248 10.67 31.02 -5.88
CA ASN A 248 9.71 30.74 -4.80
C ASN A 248 9.79 29.29 -4.32
N GLN A 249 10.27 28.40 -5.20
CA GLN A 249 10.57 26.99 -4.95
C GLN A 249 11.94 26.64 -5.53
N LEU A 250 12.40 25.41 -5.32
CA LEU A 250 13.54 24.79 -6.00
C LEU A 250 13.01 24.03 -7.21
N TYR A 251 13.35 24.46 -8.40
CA TYR A 251 12.92 23.85 -9.66
C TYR A 251 14.03 22.99 -10.25
N PHE A 252 13.73 21.70 -10.48
CA PHE A 252 14.60 20.74 -11.15
C PHE A 252 14.02 20.36 -12.51
N GLU A 253 14.80 20.45 -13.58
CA GLU A 253 14.35 20.03 -14.91
C GLU A 253 14.20 18.51 -15.00
N LYS A 254 13.02 18.02 -15.40
CA LYS A 254 12.72 16.59 -15.52
C LYS A 254 13.59 15.88 -16.56
N ALA A 255 13.93 16.56 -17.66
CA ALA A 255 14.73 15.99 -18.73
C ALA A 255 16.14 15.55 -18.27
N GLN A 256 16.65 16.14 -17.21
CA GLN A 256 17.99 15.86 -16.65
C GLN A 256 17.92 14.92 -15.42
N LEU A 257 16.72 14.53 -14.99
CA LEU A 257 16.51 13.77 -13.76
C LEU A 257 16.33 12.28 -14.06
N PRO A 258 17.26 11.40 -13.67
CA PRO A 258 16.99 9.99 -13.54
C PRO A 258 15.81 9.76 -12.59
N GLN A 259 14.95 8.79 -12.89
CA GLN A 259 13.73 8.54 -12.12
C GLN A 259 13.99 8.32 -10.61
N ALA A 260 15.07 7.58 -10.30
CA ALA A 260 15.46 7.32 -8.91
C ALA A 260 15.78 8.62 -8.14
N LEU A 261 16.45 9.57 -8.80
CA LEU A 261 16.79 10.86 -8.21
C LEU A 261 15.56 11.76 -8.09
N ALA A 262 14.69 11.76 -9.10
CA ALA A 262 13.40 12.48 -9.07
C ALA A 262 12.55 12.03 -7.88
N ASN A 263 12.41 10.72 -7.67
CA ASN A 263 11.68 10.16 -6.54
C ASN A 263 12.30 10.56 -5.20
N ARG A 264 13.63 10.58 -5.13
CA ARG A 264 14.35 10.98 -3.90
C ARG A 264 14.16 12.46 -3.60
N LEU A 265 14.19 13.32 -4.60
CA LEU A 265 13.90 14.75 -4.47
C LEU A 265 12.48 15.01 -3.96
N ILE A 266 11.48 14.34 -4.55
CA ILE A 266 10.07 14.49 -4.12
C ILE A 266 9.90 14.10 -2.65
N ARG A 267 10.59 13.05 -2.21
CA ARG A 267 10.55 12.62 -0.81
C ARG A 267 11.12 13.62 0.20
N LEU A 268 12.06 14.48 -0.23
CA LEU A 268 12.54 15.55 0.65
C LEU A 268 11.44 16.51 1.05
N ALA A 269 10.42 16.65 0.20
CA ALA A 269 9.27 17.51 0.42
C ALA A 269 8.05 16.76 0.98
N ALA A 270 8.20 15.49 1.35
CA ALA A 270 7.13 14.67 1.89
C ALA A 270 7.35 14.42 3.39
N PHE A 271 6.27 14.48 4.17
CA PHE A 271 6.28 14.16 5.58
C PHE A 271 5.00 13.46 6.02
N GLN A 272 5.11 12.72 7.12
CA GLN A 272 3.99 12.03 7.72
C GLN A 272 2.93 13.01 8.20
N ASN A 273 1.66 12.71 7.95
CA ASN A 273 0.55 13.51 8.46
C ASN A 273 0.27 13.16 9.94
N PRO A 274 0.60 14.02 10.90
CA PRO A 274 0.38 13.75 12.32
C PRO A 274 -1.09 13.49 12.66
N GLU A 275 -2.01 14.11 11.91
CA GLU A 275 -3.43 13.95 12.15
C GLU A 275 -3.96 12.59 11.69
N PHE A 276 -3.38 12.03 10.62
CA PHE A 276 -3.69 10.66 10.19
C PHE A 276 -3.32 9.68 11.32
N TYR A 277 -2.09 9.74 11.80
CA TYR A 277 -1.59 8.83 12.83
C TYR A 277 -2.30 9.00 14.17
N LYS A 278 -2.65 10.25 14.52
CA LYS A 278 -3.46 10.51 15.71
C LYS A 278 -4.85 9.89 15.61
N ALA A 279 -5.52 10.08 14.46
CA ALA A 279 -6.84 9.48 14.22
C ALA A 279 -6.75 7.93 14.20
N GLN A 280 -5.73 7.38 13.54
CA GLN A 280 -5.48 5.94 13.50
C GLN A 280 -5.23 5.36 14.89
N ALA A 281 -4.39 6.01 15.71
CA ALA A 281 -4.13 5.58 17.09
C ALA A 281 -5.38 5.60 17.96
N MET A 282 -6.27 6.57 17.73
CA MET A 282 -7.57 6.67 18.41
C MET A 282 -8.66 5.81 17.76
N ARG A 283 -8.35 5.05 16.70
CA ARG A 283 -9.31 4.23 15.91
C ARG A 283 -10.49 5.06 15.37
N MET A 284 -10.24 6.32 15.07
CA MET A 284 -11.17 7.20 14.38
C MET A 284 -11.05 7.03 12.87
N SER A 285 -12.07 7.49 12.12
CA SER A 285 -12.00 7.47 10.66
C SER A 285 -10.84 8.34 10.16
N VAL A 286 -10.05 7.78 9.25
CA VAL A 286 -8.95 8.47 8.56
C VAL A 286 -9.31 8.82 7.11
N TRP A 287 -10.56 8.63 6.74
CA TRP A 287 -11.11 8.76 5.40
C TRP A 287 -10.68 10.02 4.63
N ASN A 288 -10.57 11.17 5.30
CA ASN A 288 -10.23 12.45 4.69
C ASN A 288 -8.83 12.95 5.07
N LYS A 289 -7.98 12.06 5.58
CA LYS A 289 -6.64 12.40 6.06
C LYS A 289 -5.61 11.60 5.28
N PRO A 290 -4.87 12.23 4.34
CA PRO A 290 -3.80 11.54 3.65
C PRO A 290 -2.72 11.13 4.66
N ARG A 291 -2.16 9.95 4.49
CA ARG A 291 -1.10 9.42 5.36
C ARG A 291 0.18 10.23 5.27
N VAL A 292 0.51 10.65 4.05
CA VAL A 292 1.70 11.44 3.74
C VAL A 292 1.26 12.75 3.11
N ILE A 293 1.79 13.85 3.59
CA ILE A 293 1.62 15.17 2.99
C ILE A 293 2.81 15.43 2.09
N GLY A 294 2.57 15.48 0.78
CA GLY A 294 3.58 15.84 -0.21
C GLY A 294 3.47 17.33 -0.57
N ASN A 295 4.57 18.06 -0.41
CA ASN A 295 4.68 19.47 -0.79
C ASN A 295 5.51 19.68 -2.07
N ALA A 296 5.86 18.60 -2.75
CA ALA A 296 6.46 18.69 -4.07
C ALA A 296 5.38 19.00 -5.10
N GLU A 297 5.63 19.94 -5.99
CA GLU A 297 4.74 20.28 -7.08
C GLU A 297 5.29 19.73 -8.41
N ASN A 298 4.39 19.19 -9.22
CA ASN A 298 4.73 18.57 -10.49
C ASN A 298 4.31 19.48 -11.65
N TYR A 299 5.27 20.24 -12.17
CA TYR A 299 5.08 21.07 -13.37
C TYR A 299 5.35 20.26 -14.64
N PRO A 300 4.89 20.68 -15.81
CA PRO A 300 5.11 19.93 -17.07
C PRO A 300 6.57 19.58 -17.34
N GLN A 301 7.50 20.48 -17.09
CA GLN A 301 8.93 20.30 -17.37
C GLN A 301 9.81 20.28 -16.12
N HIS A 302 9.25 20.57 -14.93
CA HIS A 302 10.01 20.71 -13.70
C HIS A 302 9.34 20.01 -12.53
N ILE A 303 10.14 19.68 -11.53
CA ILE A 303 9.70 19.32 -10.18
C ILE A 303 10.01 20.52 -9.28
N GLY A 304 8.99 21.05 -8.62
CA GLY A 304 9.14 22.12 -7.64
C GLY A 304 9.21 21.56 -6.23
N LEU A 305 10.22 21.91 -5.45
CA LEU A 305 10.33 21.60 -4.03
C LEU A 305 10.26 22.87 -3.19
N PRO A 306 9.70 22.83 -1.98
CA PRO A 306 9.79 23.94 -1.04
C PRO A 306 11.25 24.38 -0.81
N ARG A 307 11.48 25.68 -0.64
CA ARG A 307 12.84 26.21 -0.41
C ARG A 307 13.57 25.61 0.78
N GLY A 308 12.81 25.19 1.80
CA GLY A 308 13.36 24.49 2.96
C GLY A 308 14.02 23.14 2.68
N CYS A 309 13.83 22.60 1.47
CA CYS A 309 14.51 21.38 1.04
C CYS A 309 15.92 21.60 0.46
N LEU A 310 16.40 22.87 0.35
CA LEU A 310 17.66 23.20 -0.32
C LEU A 310 18.85 22.45 0.29
N ASP A 311 19.04 22.52 1.62
CA ASP A 311 20.18 21.87 2.29
C ASP A 311 20.14 20.35 2.19
N ALA A 312 18.94 19.77 2.15
CA ALA A 312 18.75 18.35 1.98
C ALA A 312 19.00 17.92 0.53
N ALA A 313 18.60 18.75 -0.44
CA ALA A 313 18.83 18.50 -1.86
C ALA A 313 20.32 18.58 -2.24
N LEU A 314 21.07 19.50 -1.61
CA LEU A 314 22.53 19.66 -1.82
C LEU A 314 23.34 18.47 -1.26
N LYS A 315 22.76 17.65 -0.41
CA LYS A 315 23.40 16.47 0.19
C LYS A 315 23.07 15.17 -0.54
N LEU A 316 22.23 15.24 -1.55
CA LEU A 316 21.87 14.12 -2.41
C LEU A 316 22.89 13.87 -3.49
#